data_8e6abb1e3050362412aa7110ac2a5653
#
_entry.id   8e6abb1e3050362412aa7110ac2a5653
#
_cell.length_a   1.000
_cell.length_b   1.000
_cell.length_c   1.000
_cell.angle_alpha   90.00
_cell.angle_beta   90.00
_cell.angle_gamma   90.00
#
_symmetry.space_group_name_H-M   'P 1'
#
loop_
_entity.id
_entity.type
_entity.pdbx_description
1 polymer ?
#
loop_
_entity_poly.entity_id
_entity_poly.type
_entity_poly.pdbx_seq_one_letter_code
_entity_poly.pdbx_strand_id
1 'polypeptide(L)'
;MLVFAGVLVLCFASVHSAGICEGLFGVQWKMDPKDCAKFYWCMNGREYEFKCPENSVVNRESRSCVPKGSSYDTCTVQTPQHVPSICEMQPETRIAHPDNCAKFYDCSNKKTTGGEPEVKECKYPFLFDDEIGRCEHYSTAKCGRRFEPKNECDYDANKCRSAHCIPCHIRYPSCEGFEDGMNPWKGREGSPNYVVCDSGRVAYRGECPRYADTQHVFHPVKKLCVDYKEMDM
;
A
#
# COMPACT_ATOMS: atom_id res chain seq x y z
N MET A 1 76.73 14.37 9.53
CA MET A 1 75.30 14.62 9.71
C MET A 1 74.52 13.86 8.63
N LEU A 2 73.97 12.72 8.97
CA LEU A 2 73.12 11.95 8.05
C LEU A 2 71.64 12.22 8.44
N VAL A 3 70.88 12.82 7.53
CA VAL A 3 69.45 13.06 7.68
C VAL A 3 68.72 11.85 7.11
N PHE A 4 68.07 11.05 7.97
CA PHE A 4 67.14 9.99 7.56
C PHE A 4 65.78 10.61 7.26
N ALA A 5 65.41 10.64 5.98
CA ALA A 5 64.07 11.01 5.56
C ALA A 5 63.15 9.77 5.71
N GLY A 6 62.33 9.74 6.74
CA GLY A 6 61.34 8.71 6.95
C GLY A 6 60.16 8.90 5.96
N VAL A 7 59.96 7.93 5.04
CA VAL A 7 58.79 7.88 4.16
C VAL A 7 57.62 7.28 4.95
N LEU A 8 56.64 8.15 5.25
CA LEU A 8 55.39 7.74 5.88
C LEU A 8 54.49 7.11 4.79
N VAL A 9 54.39 5.79 4.75
CA VAL A 9 53.45 5.08 3.87
C VAL A 9 52.08 5.10 4.54
N LEU A 10 51.22 6.01 4.06
CA LEU A 10 49.79 6.02 4.42
C LEU A 10 49.07 4.88 3.69
N CYS A 11 48.87 3.76 4.37
CA CYS A 11 47.95 2.71 3.90
C CYS A 11 46.52 3.21 3.99
N PHE A 12 45.95 3.67 2.86
CA PHE A 12 44.52 3.85 2.73
C PHE A 12 43.86 2.47 2.69
N ALA A 13 43.31 2.03 3.80
CA ALA A 13 42.41 0.90 3.83
C ALA A 13 41.12 1.31 3.10
N SER A 14 40.97 0.88 1.85
CA SER A 14 39.72 1.00 1.13
C SER A 14 38.67 0.15 1.84
N VAL A 15 37.77 0.77 2.59
CA VAL A 15 36.60 0.08 3.15
C VAL A 15 35.69 -0.25 1.96
N HIS A 16 35.88 -1.44 1.40
CA HIS A 16 34.89 -1.99 0.47
C HIS A 16 33.65 -2.37 1.31
N SER A 17 32.54 -1.71 1.08
CA SER A 17 31.30 -2.19 1.65
C SER A 17 31.00 -3.54 0.99
N ALA A 18 30.91 -4.58 1.78
CA ALA A 18 30.52 -5.91 1.31
C ALA A 18 29.16 -5.81 0.58
N GLY A 19 29.10 -6.33 -0.63
CA GLY A 19 27.87 -6.36 -1.41
C GLY A 19 26.82 -7.23 -0.73
N ILE A 20 25.53 -6.97 -0.99
CA ILE A 20 24.42 -7.71 -0.37
C ILE A 20 24.43 -9.21 -0.71
N CYS A 21 25.09 -9.58 -1.82
CA CYS A 21 25.23 -10.95 -2.31
C CYS A 21 26.59 -11.58 -2.03
N GLU A 22 27.51 -10.88 -1.38
CA GLU A 22 28.86 -11.38 -1.12
C GLU A 22 28.83 -12.63 -0.23
N GLY A 23 29.55 -13.67 -0.64
CA GLY A 23 29.61 -14.95 0.07
C GLY A 23 28.40 -15.86 -0.13
N LEU A 24 27.43 -15.49 -0.94
CA LEU A 24 26.26 -16.31 -1.22
C LEU A 24 26.52 -17.22 -2.43
N PHE A 25 26.23 -18.52 -2.28
CA PHE A 25 26.33 -19.52 -3.33
C PHE A 25 24.95 -19.90 -3.87
N GLY A 26 24.90 -20.31 -5.14
CA GLY A 26 23.67 -20.66 -5.84
C GLY A 26 22.82 -19.43 -6.19
N VAL A 27 21.52 -19.65 -6.37
CA VAL A 27 20.55 -18.59 -6.67
C VAL A 27 19.77 -18.27 -5.41
N GLN A 28 19.90 -17.04 -4.93
CA GLN A 28 19.20 -16.56 -3.73
C GLN A 28 18.53 -15.23 -4.02
N TRP A 29 17.40 -14.99 -3.37
CA TRP A 29 16.70 -13.72 -3.39
C TRP A 29 16.96 -12.96 -2.09
N LYS A 30 17.23 -11.67 -2.19
CA LYS A 30 17.45 -10.76 -1.05
C LYS A 30 16.69 -9.46 -1.26
N MET A 31 16.06 -8.96 -0.21
CA MET A 31 15.47 -7.62 -0.20
C MET A 31 16.51 -6.61 0.29
N ASP A 32 16.50 -5.40 -0.27
CA ASP A 32 17.33 -4.30 0.24
C ASP A 32 16.92 -3.98 1.70
N PRO A 33 17.87 -3.91 2.64
CA PRO A 33 17.56 -3.65 4.04
C PRO A 33 17.11 -2.20 4.30
N LYS A 34 17.36 -1.28 3.35
CA LYS A 34 17.08 0.15 3.50
C LYS A 34 16.01 0.68 2.54
N ASP A 35 15.76 -0.03 1.45
CA ASP A 35 14.82 0.38 0.40
C ASP A 35 13.85 -0.75 0.07
N CYS A 36 12.65 -0.66 0.57
CA CYS A 36 11.60 -1.65 0.32
C CYS A 36 11.16 -1.76 -1.14
N ALA A 37 11.53 -0.80 -1.99
CA ALA A 37 11.28 -0.89 -3.42
C ALA A 37 12.36 -1.67 -4.17
N LYS A 38 13.45 -2.08 -3.49
CA LYS A 38 14.57 -2.77 -4.11
C LYS A 38 14.72 -4.21 -3.63
N PHE A 39 15.13 -5.07 -4.54
CA PHE A 39 15.53 -6.44 -4.24
C PHE A 39 16.61 -6.91 -5.21
N TYR A 40 17.26 -7.99 -4.84
CA TYR A 40 18.39 -8.55 -5.57
C TYR A 40 18.17 -10.04 -5.81
N TRP A 41 18.45 -10.47 -7.01
CA TRP A 41 18.77 -11.86 -7.27
C TRP A 41 20.29 -12.03 -7.17
N CYS A 42 20.71 -12.84 -6.22
CA CYS A 42 22.10 -13.21 -6.02
C CYS A 42 22.40 -14.51 -6.75
N MET A 43 23.32 -14.49 -7.69
CA MET A 43 23.75 -15.69 -8.40
C MET A 43 25.26 -15.87 -8.22
N ASN A 44 25.66 -16.81 -7.36
CA ASN A 44 27.07 -17.09 -7.05
C ASN A 44 27.87 -15.82 -6.67
N GLY A 45 27.34 -15.02 -5.76
CA GLY A 45 27.97 -13.79 -5.30
C GLY A 45 27.79 -12.57 -6.19
N ARG A 46 27.19 -12.72 -7.39
CA ARG A 46 26.86 -11.59 -8.26
C ARG A 46 25.50 -11.02 -7.93
N GLU A 47 25.40 -9.69 -7.95
CA GLU A 47 24.17 -8.95 -7.66
C GLU A 47 23.46 -8.58 -8.95
N TYR A 48 22.17 -8.86 -9.01
CA TYR A 48 21.25 -8.37 -10.03
C TYR A 48 20.19 -7.56 -9.32
N GLU A 49 20.33 -6.23 -9.39
CA GLU A 49 19.39 -5.29 -8.76
C GLU A 49 18.09 -5.17 -9.57
N PHE A 50 16.99 -5.21 -8.87
CA PHE A 50 15.64 -4.93 -9.39
C PHE A 50 14.99 -3.88 -8.53
N LYS A 51 14.21 -3.02 -9.18
CA LYS A 51 13.45 -1.97 -8.50
C LYS A 51 11.98 -2.05 -8.91
N CYS A 52 11.11 -1.98 -7.91
CA CYS A 52 9.68 -1.91 -8.14
C CYS A 52 9.29 -0.58 -8.82
N PRO A 53 8.20 -0.57 -9.60
CA PRO A 53 7.63 0.66 -10.14
C PRO A 53 7.34 1.69 -9.04
N GLU A 54 7.12 2.94 -9.44
CA GLU A 54 6.72 4.00 -8.51
C GLU A 54 5.50 3.58 -7.70
N ASN A 55 5.46 3.98 -6.42
CA ASN A 55 4.42 3.63 -5.46
C ASN A 55 4.24 2.12 -5.22
N SER A 56 5.24 1.32 -5.50
CA SER A 56 5.25 -0.12 -5.24
C SER A 56 6.43 -0.52 -4.37
N VAL A 57 6.24 -1.59 -3.61
CA VAL A 57 7.23 -2.21 -2.73
C VAL A 57 7.30 -3.71 -2.94
N VAL A 58 8.36 -4.32 -2.50
CA VAL A 58 8.55 -5.76 -2.61
C VAL A 58 7.77 -6.48 -1.52
N ASN A 59 6.89 -7.39 -1.91
CA ASN A 59 6.29 -8.34 -0.99
C ASN A 59 7.29 -9.49 -0.72
N ARG A 60 7.60 -9.74 0.55
CA ARG A 60 8.59 -10.75 0.96
C ARG A 60 8.16 -12.19 0.67
N GLU A 61 6.87 -12.47 0.73
CA GLU A 61 6.33 -13.81 0.55
C GLU A 61 6.21 -14.18 -0.93
N SER A 62 5.57 -13.31 -1.71
CA SER A 62 5.38 -13.53 -3.16
C SER A 62 6.61 -13.17 -3.99
N ARG A 63 7.60 -12.45 -3.43
CA ARG A 63 8.80 -11.94 -4.11
C ARG A 63 8.46 -11.11 -5.35
N SER A 64 7.37 -10.38 -5.30
CA SER A 64 6.84 -9.55 -6.37
C SER A 64 6.61 -8.12 -5.89
N CYS A 65 6.49 -7.18 -6.83
CA CYS A 65 6.13 -5.81 -6.50
C CYS A 65 4.62 -5.71 -6.26
N VAL A 66 4.26 -5.07 -5.17
CA VAL A 66 2.87 -4.81 -4.77
C VAL A 66 2.70 -3.32 -4.48
N PRO A 67 1.50 -2.75 -4.59
CA PRO A 67 1.27 -1.35 -4.26
C PRO A 67 1.67 -1.06 -2.81
N LYS A 68 2.43 0.03 -2.61
CA LYS A 68 2.85 0.49 -1.28
C LYS A 68 1.64 0.79 -0.40
N GLY A 69 1.65 0.31 0.84
CA GLY A 69 0.54 0.46 1.77
C GLY A 69 -0.66 -0.45 1.49
N SER A 70 -0.61 -1.32 0.46
CA SER A 70 -1.63 -2.33 0.21
C SER A 70 -1.57 -3.46 1.24
N SER A 71 -2.57 -4.36 1.18
CA SER A 71 -2.61 -5.56 2.03
C SER A 71 -1.46 -6.52 1.84
N TYR A 72 -0.85 -6.45 0.70
CA TYR A 72 0.25 -7.30 0.31
C TYR A 72 1.61 -6.66 0.59
N ASP A 73 1.61 -5.41 1.07
CA ASP A 73 2.83 -4.72 1.51
C ASP A 73 3.36 -5.38 2.79
N THR A 74 4.37 -6.21 2.61
CA THR A 74 5.11 -6.85 3.71
C THR A 74 6.40 -6.12 4.06
N CYS A 75 6.62 -4.92 3.48
CA CYS A 75 7.67 -4.06 3.94
C CYS A 75 7.37 -3.70 5.40
N THR A 76 8.16 -4.26 6.31
CA THR A 76 8.10 -3.83 7.71
C THR A 76 8.56 -2.39 7.75
N VAL A 77 7.59 -1.48 7.76
CA VAL A 77 7.83 -0.13 8.24
C VAL A 77 8.25 -0.33 9.70
N GLN A 78 9.54 -0.19 9.96
CA GLN A 78 9.97 -0.10 11.36
C GLN A 78 9.23 1.09 11.93
N THR A 79 8.46 0.87 12.99
CA THR A 79 7.86 1.97 13.75
C THR A 79 8.94 3.03 13.93
N PRO A 80 8.73 4.27 13.47
CA PRO A 80 9.75 5.29 13.60
C PRO A 80 10.25 5.28 15.04
N GLN A 81 11.56 5.19 15.27
CA GLN A 81 12.14 5.00 16.62
C GLN A 81 11.66 6.03 17.64
N HIS A 82 11.19 7.20 17.17
CA HIS A 82 10.64 8.25 18.04
C HIS A 82 9.20 8.00 18.50
N VAL A 83 8.43 7.13 17.84
CA VAL A 83 7.02 6.88 18.20
C VAL A 83 6.87 6.30 19.61
N PRO A 84 7.62 5.26 20.03
CA PRO A 84 7.58 4.78 21.41
C PRO A 84 7.88 5.87 22.43
N SER A 85 8.91 6.70 22.17
CA SER A 85 9.29 7.80 23.06
C SER A 85 8.20 8.89 23.17
N ILE A 86 7.52 9.22 22.07
CA ILE A 86 6.40 10.16 22.07
C ILE A 86 5.22 9.57 22.86
N CYS A 87 4.91 8.28 22.65
CA CYS A 87 3.85 7.60 23.38
C CYS A 87 4.11 7.50 24.89
N GLU A 88 5.39 7.45 25.30
CA GLU A 88 5.75 7.51 26.73
C GLU A 88 5.47 8.88 27.33
N MET A 89 5.77 9.95 26.59
CA MET A 89 5.54 11.32 27.04
C MET A 89 4.08 11.75 26.93
N GLN A 90 3.37 11.26 25.92
CA GLN A 90 1.99 11.66 25.61
C GLN A 90 1.13 10.43 25.34
N PRO A 91 0.67 9.72 26.39
CA PRO A 91 -0.02 8.43 26.25
C PRO A 91 -1.40 8.50 25.59
N GLU A 92 -2.01 9.66 25.48
CA GLU A 92 -3.32 9.85 24.83
C GLU A 92 -3.20 10.32 23.36
N THR A 93 -1.97 10.43 22.85
CA THR A 93 -1.71 10.95 21.50
C THR A 93 -1.91 9.88 20.44
N ARG A 94 -2.31 10.32 19.26
CA ARG A 94 -2.31 9.54 18.02
C ARG A 94 -1.30 10.13 17.06
N ILE A 95 -0.49 9.27 16.44
CA ILE A 95 0.62 9.67 15.57
C ILE A 95 0.37 9.08 14.19
N ALA A 96 0.45 9.89 13.13
CA ALA A 96 0.27 9.42 11.76
C ALA A 96 1.27 8.32 11.39
N HIS A 97 0.79 7.30 10.69
CA HIS A 97 1.67 6.30 10.10
C HIS A 97 2.48 6.94 8.97
N PRO A 98 3.80 6.72 8.89
CA PRO A 98 4.68 7.46 7.97
C PRO A 98 4.37 7.23 6.49
N ASP A 99 3.81 6.06 6.14
CA ASP A 99 3.65 5.67 4.75
C ASP A 99 2.18 5.53 4.31
N ASN A 100 1.21 5.38 5.24
CA ASN A 100 -0.18 5.13 4.89
C ASN A 100 -1.12 6.11 5.57
N CYS A 101 -1.85 6.88 4.77
CA CYS A 101 -2.74 7.93 5.28
C CYS A 101 -3.97 7.42 6.03
N ALA A 102 -4.39 6.18 5.83
CA ALA A 102 -5.48 5.60 6.61
C ALA A 102 -5.03 5.05 7.97
N LYS A 103 -3.71 4.96 8.23
CA LYS A 103 -3.17 4.34 9.44
C LYS A 103 -2.56 5.35 10.40
N PHE A 104 -2.58 4.99 11.69
CA PHE A 104 -2.00 5.78 12.77
C PHE A 104 -1.59 4.89 13.94
N TYR A 105 -0.66 5.35 14.75
CA TYR A 105 -0.30 4.73 16.02
C TYR A 105 -1.17 5.33 17.12
N ASP A 106 -1.78 4.48 17.93
CA ASP A 106 -2.61 4.88 19.07
C ASP A 106 -1.84 4.62 20.37
N CYS A 107 -1.35 5.70 21.01
CA CYS A 107 -0.60 5.62 22.24
C CYS A 107 -1.45 5.26 23.45
N SER A 108 -2.78 5.41 23.40
CA SER A 108 -3.67 5.14 24.51
C SER A 108 -3.79 3.64 24.84
N ASN A 109 -3.47 2.78 23.88
CA ASN A 109 -3.62 1.33 24.00
C ASN A 109 -2.27 0.65 24.26
N LYS A 110 -1.67 0.95 25.41
CA LYS A 110 -0.44 0.27 25.87
C LYS A 110 -0.76 -1.18 26.20
N LYS A 111 -0.58 -2.08 25.28
CA LYS A 111 -0.39 -3.50 25.63
C LYS A 111 0.96 -3.62 26.34
N THR A 112 0.92 -3.58 27.68
CA THR A 112 1.98 -3.96 28.61
C THR A 112 3.37 -3.32 28.38
N THR A 113 3.94 -2.80 29.45
CA THR A 113 5.31 -2.34 29.68
C THR A 113 6.32 -2.73 28.59
N GLY A 114 6.69 -1.78 27.70
CA GLY A 114 7.72 -1.98 26.68
C GLY A 114 7.25 -2.43 25.30
N GLY A 115 5.93 -2.51 25.05
CA GLY A 115 5.39 -2.86 23.73
C GLY A 115 5.35 -1.69 22.75
N GLU A 116 5.48 -1.99 21.47
CA GLU A 116 5.25 -1.00 20.40
C GLU A 116 3.78 -0.52 20.43
N PRO A 117 3.51 0.77 20.12
CA PRO A 117 2.16 1.29 20.05
C PRO A 117 1.34 0.56 18.99
N GLU A 118 0.05 0.36 19.25
CA GLU A 118 -0.84 -0.33 18.33
C GLU A 118 -1.06 0.51 17.07
N VAL A 119 -0.86 -0.11 15.91
CA VAL A 119 -1.25 0.49 14.62
C VAL A 119 -2.75 0.29 14.43
N LYS A 120 -3.48 1.39 14.32
CA LYS A 120 -4.90 1.43 14.00
C LYS A 120 -5.14 1.97 12.60
N GLU A 121 -6.35 1.74 12.10
CA GLU A 121 -6.76 2.17 10.77
C GLU A 121 -8.10 2.89 10.84
N CYS A 122 -8.21 4.00 10.10
CA CYS A 122 -9.48 4.68 9.85
C CYS A 122 -10.40 3.76 9.05
N LYS A 123 -11.70 3.85 9.25
CA LYS A 123 -12.68 3.13 8.40
C LYS A 123 -12.78 3.83 7.05
N TYR A 124 -12.91 3.06 5.96
CA TYR A 124 -13.22 3.64 4.65
C TYR A 124 -14.50 4.51 4.71
N PRO A 125 -14.53 5.70 4.10
CA PRO A 125 -13.51 6.32 3.25
C PRO A 125 -12.60 7.33 4.00
N PHE A 126 -12.48 7.23 5.32
CA PHE A 126 -11.77 8.18 6.14
C PHE A 126 -10.26 7.94 6.12
N LEU A 127 -9.50 9.02 6.26
CA LEU A 127 -8.04 9.06 6.32
C LEU A 127 -7.61 9.78 7.60
N PHE A 128 -6.44 9.46 8.12
CA PHE A 128 -5.91 10.08 9.32
C PHE A 128 -5.23 11.41 8.98
N ASP A 129 -5.80 12.49 9.47
CA ASP A 129 -5.23 13.83 9.36
C ASP A 129 -4.31 14.08 10.56
N ASP A 130 -3.01 14.31 10.28
CA ASP A 130 -1.99 14.48 11.31
C ASP A 130 -2.10 15.84 12.04
N GLU A 131 -2.57 16.87 11.34
CA GLU A 131 -2.73 18.20 11.95
C GLU A 131 -3.85 18.21 12.99
N ILE A 132 -4.89 17.39 12.78
CA ILE A 132 -6.07 17.35 13.64
C ILE A 132 -6.00 16.15 14.62
N GLY A 133 -5.15 15.14 14.34
CA GLY A 133 -4.96 13.94 15.15
C GLY A 133 -6.13 12.94 15.13
N ARG A 134 -6.94 12.95 14.07
CA ARG A 134 -8.11 12.05 13.93
C ARG A 134 -8.41 11.68 12.47
N CYS A 135 -9.29 10.68 12.32
CA CYS A 135 -9.79 10.30 11.00
C CYS A 135 -10.79 11.35 10.48
N GLU A 136 -10.51 11.87 9.30
CA GLU A 136 -11.36 12.81 8.56
C GLU A 136 -11.77 12.21 7.21
N HIS A 137 -12.83 12.74 6.60
CA HIS A 137 -13.24 12.32 5.27
C HIS A 137 -12.13 12.63 4.25
N TYR A 138 -11.92 11.75 3.27
CA TYR A 138 -10.80 11.88 2.30
C TYR A 138 -10.74 13.25 1.61
N SER A 139 -11.90 13.91 1.40
CA SER A 139 -11.97 15.23 0.77
C SER A 139 -11.38 16.37 1.60
N THR A 140 -11.17 16.16 2.89
CA THR A 140 -10.68 17.17 3.84
C THR A 140 -9.38 16.75 4.49
N ALA A 141 -9.09 15.45 4.58
CA ALA A 141 -7.90 14.93 5.23
C ALA A 141 -6.63 15.28 4.46
N LYS A 142 -5.58 15.68 5.20
CA LYS A 142 -4.26 16.02 4.64
C LYS A 142 -3.31 14.84 4.78
N CYS A 143 -3.05 14.16 3.67
CA CYS A 143 -2.15 13.01 3.63
C CYS A 143 -0.67 13.38 3.50
N GLY A 144 -0.35 14.56 2.93
CA GLY A 144 1.02 14.93 2.61
C GLY A 144 1.62 13.96 1.58
N ARG A 145 2.75 13.33 1.92
CA ARG A 145 3.43 12.35 1.06
C ARG A 145 3.06 10.91 1.36
N ARG A 146 2.18 10.66 2.31
CA ARG A 146 1.72 9.31 2.65
C ARG A 146 0.88 8.73 1.52
N PHE A 147 0.96 7.43 1.31
CA PHE A 147 0.06 6.73 0.39
C PHE A 147 -1.38 6.96 0.83
N GLU A 148 -2.21 7.39 -0.11
CA GLU A 148 -3.63 7.62 0.09
C GLU A 148 -4.44 6.43 -0.46
N PRO A 149 -4.96 5.54 0.39
CA PRO A 149 -5.79 4.43 -0.06
C PRO A 149 -7.12 4.97 -0.62
N LYS A 150 -7.45 4.58 -1.84
CA LYS A 150 -8.62 5.06 -2.58
C LYS A 150 -9.75 4.05 -2.66
N ASN A 151 -9.42 2.76 -2.55
CA ASN A 151 -10.39 1.67 -2.67
C ASN A 151 -10.71 1.08 -1.29
N GLU A 152 -11.92 0.55 -1.12
CA GLU A 152 -12.27 -0.18 0.11
C GLU A 152 -11.34 -1.36 0.37
N CYS A 153 -10.82 -1.99 -0.68
CA CYS A 153 -9.89 -3.12 -0.57
C CYS A 153 -8.48 -2.73 -0.12
N ASP A 154 -8.14 -1.44 -0.11
CA ASP A 154 -6.86 -0.95 0.40
C ASP A 154 -6.83 -0.94 1.94
N TYR A 155 -7.99 -1.06 2.58
CA TYR A 155 -8.13 -1.04 4.04
C TYR A 155 -8.07 -2.44 4.62
N ASP A 156 -7.28 -2.63 5.68
CA ASP A 156 -7.07 -3.91 6.34
C ASP A 156 -8.37 -4.53 6.90
N ALA A 157 -9.29 -3.68 7.33
CA ALA A 157 -10.61 -4.08 7.84
C ALA A 157 -11.44 -4.84 6.78
N ASN A 158 -11.19 -4.57 5.49
CA ASN A 158 -11.94 -5.15 4.38
C ASN A 158 -11.24 -6.36 3.74
N LYS A 159 -10.06 -6.73 4.23
CA LYS A 159 -9.30 -7.87 3.70
C LYS A 159 -9.89 -9.19 4.14
N CYS A 160 -9.78 -10.17 3.27
CA CYS A 160 -10.09 -11.54 3.61
C CYS A 160 -9.06 -12.11 4.60
N ARG A 161 -9.55 -12.59 5.75
CA ARG A 161 -8.72 -13.19 6.81
C ARG A 161 -9.01 -14.69 7.02
N SER A 162 -9.91 -15.27 6.22
CA SER A 162 -10.27 -16.69 6.30
C SER A 162 -10.40 -17.30 4.91
N ALA A 163 -10.24 -18.63 4.82
CA ALA A 163 -10.31 -19.38 3.56
C ALA A 163 -11.68 -19.31 2.86
N HIS A 164 -12.75 -19.01 3.60
CA HIS A 164 -14.13 -18.92 3.06
C HIS A 164 -14.60 -17.48 2.82
N CYS A 165 -13.71 -16.52 2.94
CA CYS A 165 -14.03 -15.11 2.69
C CYS A 165 -14.19 -14.88 1.19
N ILE A 166 -15.27 -14.20 0.80
CA ILE A 166 -15.42 -13.71 -0.58
C ILE A 166 -14.34 -12.65 -0.84
N PRO A 167 -13.55 -12.78 -1.90
CA PRO A 167 -12.50 -11.80 -2.25
C PRO A 167 -13.01 -10.35 -2.23
N CYS A 168 -12.19 -9.44 -1.76
CA CYS A 168 -12.59 -8.05 -1.54
C CYS A 168 -13.13 -7.39 -2.82
N HIS A 169 -12.47 -7.58 -3.96
CA HIS A 169 -12.87 -7.01 -5.26
C HIS A 169 -14.23 -7.53 -5.77
N ILE A 170 -14.71 -8.66 -5.26
CA ILE A 170 -16.07 -9.16 -5.55
C ILE A 170 -17.10 -8.47 -4.65
N ARG A 171 -16.72 -8.18 -3.39
CA ARG A 171 -17.59 -7.51 -2.42
C ARG A 171 -17.72 -6.02 -2.66
N TYR A 172 -16.61 -5.40 -3.05
CA TYR A 172 -16.50 -3.94 -3.20
C TYR A 172 -16.01 -3.58 -4.59
N PRO A 173 -16.64 -2.61 -5.25
CA PRO A 173 -16.17 -2.10 -6.53
C PRO A 173 -14.86 -1.30 -6.38
N SER A 174 -14.17 -1.13 -7.49
CA SER A 174 -12.99 -0.28 -7.59
C SER A 174 -13.11 0.63 -8.81
N CYS A 175 -12.59 1.84 -8.68
CA CYS A 175 -12.42 2.79 -9.77
C CYS A 175 -11.00 2.78 -10.35
N GLU A 176 -10.15 1.83 -9.92
CA GLU A 176 -8.79 1.72 -10.42
C GLU A 176 -8.77 1.40 -11.92
N GLY A 177 -8.13 2.29 -12.69
CA GLY A 177 -8.04 2.19 -14.15
C GLY A 177 -9.27 2.68 -14.90
N PHE A 178 -10.26 3.25 -14.20
CA PHE A 178 -11.42 3.89 -14.81
C PHE A 178 -11.30 5.42 -14.80
N GLU A 179 -11.88 6.05 -15.81
CA GLU A 179 -12.11 7.49 -15.86
C GLU A 179 -13.24 7.89 -14.90
N ASP A 180 -13.29 9.17 -14.56
CA ASP A 180 -14.40 9.72 -13.78
C ASP A 180 -15.73 9.58 -14.51
N GLY A 181 -16.81 9.39 -13.77
CA GLY A 181 -18.14 9.14 -14.28
C GLY A 181 -18.59 7.69 -14.12
N MET A 182 -19.61 7.30 -14.89
CA MET A 182 -20.24 5.98 -14.81
C MET A 182 -19.35 4.92 -15.43
N ASN A 183 -19.12 3.81 -14.72
CA ASN A 183 -18.29 2.70 -15.15
C ASN A 183 -18.90 1.35 -14.77
N PRO A 184 -18.55 0.25 -15.46
CA PRO A 184 -19.01 -1.07 -15.05
C PRO A 184 -18.43 -1.43 -13.67
N TRP A 185 -19.16 -2.24 -12.91
CA TRP A 185 -18.59 -2.86 -11.73
C TRP A 185 -17.64 -3.97 -12.16
N LYS A 186 -16.33 -3.77 -11.98
CA LYS A 186 -15.28 -4.74 -12.35
C LYS A 186 -15.54 -6.11 -11.69
N GLY A 187 -15.62 -7.16 -12.50
CA GLY A 187 -15.98 -8.52 -12.08
C GLY A 187 -17.48 -8.78 -11.99
N ARG A 188 -18.33 -7.82 -12.38
CA ARG A 188 -19.79 -7.96 -12.53
C ARG A 188 -20.27 -7.38 -13.86
N GLU A 189 -19.42 -7.42 -14.87
CA GLU A 189 -19.73 -6.96 -16.22
C GLU A 189 -20.98 -7.69 -16.76
N GLY A 190 -21.82 -7.00 -17.50
CA GLY A 190 -23.08 -7.54 -18.01
C GLY A 190 -24.16 -7.69 -16.93
N SER A 191 -23.92 -7.23 -15.70
CA SER A 191 -24.93 -7.14 -14.64
C SER A 191 -25.59 -5.77 -14.59
N PRO A 192 -26.69 -5.61 -13.84
CA PRO A 192 -27.28 -4.29 -13.61
C PRO A 192 -26.40 -3.35 -12.79
N ASN A 193 -25.35 -3.86 -12.13
CA ASN A 193 -24.54 -3.08 -11.21
C ASN A 193 -23.53 -2.19 -11.95
N TYR A 194 -23.42 -0.94 -11.52
CA TYR A 194 -22.42 0.01 -12.01
C TYR A 194 -21.84 0.85 -10.86
N VAL A 195 -20.79 1.58 -11.16
CA VAL A 195 -20.17 2.53 -10.24
C VAL A 195 -20.07 3.90 -10.88
N VAL A 196 -20.07 4.93 -10.06
CA VAL A 196 -19.67 6.29 -10.46
C VAL A 196 -18.34 6.58 -9.80
N CYS A 197 -17.34 6.85 -10.63
CA CYS A 197 -15.98 7.15 -10.20
C CYS A 197 -15.77 8.68 -10.14
N ASP A 198 -15.05 9.12 -9.12
CA ASP A 198 -14.55 10.48 -8.96
C ASP A 198 -13.12 10.42 -8.38
N SER A 199 -12.18 10.97 -9.11
CA SER A 199 -10.77 11.04 -8.70
C SER A 199 -10.17 9.69 -8.29
N GLY A 200 -10.58 8.62 -8.99
CA GLY A 200 -10.16 7.23 -8.73
C GLY A 200 -10.84 6.58 -7.53
N ARG A 201 -11.88 7.19 -6.97
CA ARG A 201 -12.70 6.69 -5.86
C ARG A 201 -14.10 6.33 -6.32
N VAL A 202 -14.72 5.38 -5.65
CA VAL A 202 -16.14 5.06 -5.85
C VAL A 202 -16.97 6.11 -5.12
N ALA A 203 -17.53 7.05 -5.87
CA ALA A 203 -18.43 8.08 -5.35
C ALA A 203 -19.86 7.53 -5.14
N TYR A 204 -20.28 6.61 -6.01
CA TYR A 204 -21.62 6.01 -5.92
C TYR A 204 -21.63 4.59 -6.49
N ARG A 205 -22.50 3.74 -5.92
CA ARG A 205 -22.81 2.39 -6.42
C ARG A 205 -24.25 2.39 -6.87
N GLY A 206 -24.47 2.03 -8.13
CA GLY A 206 -25.79 2.02 -8.71
C GLY A 206 -26.21 0.66 -9.22
N GLU A 207 -27.50 0.52 -9.45
CA GLU A 207 -28.12 -0.62 -10.10
C GLU A 207 -29.07 -0.10 -11.18
N CYS A 208 -28.99 -0.70 -12.36
CA CYS A 208 -29.91 -0.38 -13.46
C CYS A 208 -31.36 -0.71 -13.07
N PRO A 209 -32.32 0.18 -13.39
CA PRO A 209 -33.71 -0.03 -13.02
C PRO A 209 -34.28 -1.27 -13.70
N ARG A 210 -35.25 -1.91 -13.05
CA ARG A 210 -36.09 -2.94 -13.64
C ARG A 210 -37.39 -2.30 -14.16
N TYR A 211 -37.70 -2.55 -15.42
CA TYR A 211 -38.96 -2.11 -16.02
C TYR A 211 -39.77 -3.34 -16.40
N ALA A 212 -40.94 -3.51 -15.75
CA ALA A 212 -41.81 -4.66 -15.96
C ALA A 212 -41.02 -6.01 -15.89
N ASP A 213 -41.06 -6.78 -16.96
CA ASP A 213 -40.35 -8.06 -17.03
C ASP A 213 -38.96 -7.98 -17.70
N THR A 214 -38.46 -6.77 -17.98
CA THR A 214 -37.19 -6.58 -18.69
C THR A 214 -36.07 -6.26 -17.73
N GLN A 215 -35.03 -7.07 -17.74
CA GLN A 215 -33.81 -6.83 -16.99
C GLN A 215 -32.92 -5.85 -17.76
N HIS A 216 -32.65 -4.70 -17.18
CA HIS A 216 -31.66 -3.75 -17.69
C HIS A 216 -30.29 -4.03 -17.09
N VAL A 217 -29.26 -3.87 -17.89
CA VAL A 217 -27.86 -4.06 -17.51
C VAL A 217 -27.03 -2.86 -17.91
N PHE A 218 -25.93 -2.65 -17.23
CA PHE A 218 -25.03 -1.52 -17.51
C PHE A 218 -24.16 -1.84 -18.73
N HIS A 219 -24.26 -1.02 -19.77
CA HIS A 219 -23.43 -1.16 -20.98
C HIS A 219 -22.11 -0.40 -20.80
N PRO A 220 -20.95 -1.09 -20.82
CA PRO A 220 -19.65 -0.48 -20.46
C PRO A 220 -19.19 0.60 -21.43
N VAL A 221 -19.53 0.47 -22.71
CA VAL A 221 -19.12 1.45 -23.74
C VAL A 221 -20.09 2.62 -23.83
N LYS A 222 -21.40 2.34 -23.86
CA LYS A 222 -22.45 3.39 -23.94
C LYS A 222 -22.59 4.16 -22.64
N LYS A 223 -22.02 3.64 -21.51
CA LYS A 223 -22.07 4.24 -20.15
C LYS A 223 -23.51 4.51 -19.66
N LEU A 224 -24.44 3.62 -20.00
CA LEU A 224 -25.85 3.74 -19.61
C LEU A 224 -26.48 2.34 -19.44
N CYS A 225 -27.66 2.31 -18.82
CA CYS A 225 -28.45 1.09 -18.69
C CYS A 225 -29.21 0.81 -19.98
N VAL A 226 -29.08 -0.41 -20.49
CA VAL A 226 -29.74 -0.89 -21.72
C VAL A 226 -30.52 -2.18 -21.42
N ASP A 227 -31.45 -2.54 -22.31
CA ASP A 227 -32.04 -3.89 -22.30
C ASP A 227 -30.91 -4.93 -22.48
N TYR A 228 -30.96 -6.03 -21.77
CA TYR A 228 -29.96 -7.09 -21.89
C TYR A 228 -29.73 -7.56 -23.34
N LYS A 229 -30.78 -7.51 -24.17
CA LYS A 229 -30.72 -7.88 -25.59
C LYS A 229 -29.87 -6.92 -26.44
N GLU A 230 -29.58 -5.72 -25.93
CA GLU A 230 -28.79 -4.68 -26.62
C GLU A 230 -27.30 -4.73 -26.25
N MET A 231 -26.88 -5.67 -25.38
CA MET A 231 -25.49 -5.77 -24.94
C MET A 231 -24.53 -6.17 -26.07
N ASP A 232 -24.99 -6.95 -27.05
CA ASP A 232 -24.16 -7.49 -28.13
C ASP A 232 -24.23 -6.65 -29.41
N MET A 233 -24.86 -5.50 -29.39
CA MET A 233 -24.94 -4.54 -30.48
C MET A 233 -24.03 -3.32 -30.20
#